data_1fb2ae591b55e202eed27a2fbb3e7d21
#
_entry.id   1fb2ae591b55e202eed27a2fbb3e7d21
#
_cell.length_a   1.000
_cell.length_b   1.000
_cell.length_c   1.000
_cell.angle_alpha   90.00
_cell.angle_beta   90.00
_cell.angle_gamma   90.00
#
_symmetry.space_group_name_H-M   'P 1'
#
loop_
_entity.id
_entity.type
_entity.pdbx_description
1 polymer ?
#
loop_
_entity_poly.entity_id
_entity_poly.type
_entity_poly.pdbx_seq_one_letter_code
_entity_poly.pdbx_strand_id
1 'polypeptide(L)'
;MQYKEVAGGICAPKGFAAAGVHCGIRANHSEKYDLALIKAEVRCAAAGVYTTNKVCGAPIKVDRAHLADGYAQAIVVNSGNANTCAANGVALAEECCALVGKALNIDAKDVLPASTGVIGVELNIKAIQALYDAKGVNFD
;
A
#
# COMPACT_ATOMS: atom_id res chain seq x y z
N MET A 1 2.46 -15.35 27.81
CA MET A 1 1.50 -14.42 27.17
C MET A 1 0.37 -15.29 26.61
N GLN A 2 -0.87 -15.07 27.01
CA GLN A 2 -2.00 -15.79 26.45
C GLN A 2 -2.58 -14.99 25.28
N TYR A 3 -2.80 -15.61 24.13
CA TYR A 3 -3.47 -15.01 22.97
C TYR A 3 -4.68 -15.87 22.61
N LYS A 4 -5.66 -15.24 21.97
CA LYS A 4 -6.88 -15.88 21.47
C LYS A 4 -7.01 -15.56 19.98
N GLU A 5 -7.21 -16.58 19.17
CA GLU A 5 -7.60 -16.40 17.77
C GLU A 5 -8.99 -15.78 17.66
N VAL A 6 -9.12 -14.82 16.73
CA VAL A 6 -10.39 -14.19 16.39
C VAL A 6 -10.60 -14.24 14.88
N ALA A 7 -11.85 -14.39 14.46
CA ALA A 7 -12.20 -14.30 13.04
C ALA A 7 -12.13 -12.86 12.54
N GLY A 8 -11.99 -12.67 11.21
CA GLY A 8 -12.04 -11.35 10.56
C GLY A 8 -10.69 -10.85 10.04
N GLY A 9 -9.58 -11.52 10.34
CA GLY A 9 -8.25 -11.16 9.85
C GLY A 9 -7.91 -9.70 10.15
N ILE A 10 -7.47 -8.94 9.13
CA ILE A 10 -7.09 -7.52 9.28
C ILE A 10 -8.27 -6.62 9.65
N CYS A 11 -9.50 -7.04 9.37
CA CYS A 11 -10.71 -6.30 9.71
C CYS A 11 -11.29 -6.69 11.08
N ALA A 12 -10.66 -7.59 11.84
CA ALA A 12 -11.12 -7.95 13.17
C ALA A 12 -11.09 -6.81 14.19
N PRO A 13 -10.07 -5.92 14.21
CA PRO A 13 -10.10 -4.72 15.03
C PRO A 13 -11.15 -3.74 14.53
N LYS A 14 -11.89 -3.12 15.45
CA LYS A 14 -12.87 -2.07 15.10
C LYS A 14 -12.18 -0.91 14.41
N GLY A 15 -12.85 -0.35 13.40
CA GLY A 15 -12.37 0.82 12.66
C GLY A 15 -11.39 0.50 11.55
N PHE A 16 -11.18 -0.78 11.20
CA PHE A 16 -10.38 -1.18 10.05
C PHE A 16 -11.24 -1.79 8.96
N ALA A 17 -10.97 -1.42 7.72
CA ALA A 17 -11.55 -1.99 6.52
C ALA A 17 -10.43 -2.34 5.52
N ALA A 18 -10.65 -3.34 4.70
CA ALA A 18 -9.71 -3.74 3.66
C ALA A 18 -10.44 -4.14 2.39
N ALA A 19 -9.82 -3.87 1.25
CA ALA A 19 -10.29 -4.30 -0.05
C ALA A 19 -9.12 -4.82 -0.90
N GLY A 20 -9.40 -5.76 -1.79
CA GLY A 20 -8.44 -6.27 -2.76
C GLY A 20 -9.05 -6.30 -4.14
N VAL A 21 -8.28 -5.95 -5.17
CA VAL A 21 -8.74 -5.90 -6.55
C VAL A 21 -7.64 -6.34 -7.51
N HIS A 22 -8.04 -6.65 -8.73
CA HIS A 22 -7.12 -6.77 -9.85
C HIS A 22 -7.07 -5.44 -10.60
N CYS A 23 -5.87 -4.85 -10.75
CA CYS A 23 -5.66 -3.62 -11.51
C CYS A 23 -4.70 -3.75 -12.69
N GLY A 24 -4.08 -4.92 -12.88
CA GLY A 24 -3.22 -5.19 -14.03
C GLY A 24 -1.73 -4.92 -13.81
N ILE A 25 -1.25 -4.87 -12.58
CA ILE A 25 0.19 -4.86 -12.28
C ILE A 25 0.80 -6.21 -12.66
N ARG A 26 0.06 -7.29 -12.40
CA ARG A 26 0.39 -8.65 -12.86
C ARG A 26 -0.16 -8.89 -14.27
N ALA A 27 0.67 -8.68 -15.28
CA ALA A 27 0.26 -8.78 -16.69
C ALA A 27 -0.33 -10.14 -17.11
N ASN A 28 0.03 -11.23 -16.43
CA ASN A 28 -0.30 -12.60 -16.86
C ASN A 28 -1.31 -13.32 -15.95
N HIS A 29 -1.96 -12.64 -15.01
CA HIS A 29 -2.83 -13.27 -14.01
C HIS A 29 -4.08 -12.42 -13.74
N SER A 30 -4.97 -12.34 -14.72
CA SER A 30 -6.22 -11.57 -14.63
C SER A 30 -7.18 -12.02 -13.51
N GLU A 31 -6.97 -13.22 -12.96
CA GLU A 31 -7.83 -13.79 -11.92
C GLU A 31 -7.36 -13.51 -10.49
N LYS A 32 -6.13 -13.01 -10.32
CA LYS A 32 -5.55 -12.76 -9.00
C LYS A 32 -5.55 -11.28 -8.69
N TYR A 33 -5.98 -10.95 -7.50
CA TYR A 33 -5.84 -9.60 -6.98
C TYR A 33 -4.36 -9.23 -6.89
N ASP A 34 -4.03 -8.04 -7.34
CA ASP A 34 -2.69 -7.51 -7.37
C ASP A 34 -2.54 -6.12 -6.72
N LEU A 35 -3.65 -5.57 -6.23
CA LEU A 35 -3.68 -4.38 -5.40
C LEU A 35 -4.61 -4.61 -4.20
N ALA A 36 -4.14 -4.26 -3.02
CA ALA A 36 -4.92 -4.26 -1.79
C ALA A 36 -4.78 -2.93 -1.07
N LEU A 37 -5.82 -2.55 -0.34
CA LEU A 37 -5.86 -1.35 0.47
C LEU A 37 -6.43 -1.69 1.84
N ILE A 38 -5.75 -1.23 2.89
CA ILE A 38 -6.18 -1.30 4.28
C ILE A 38 -6.37 0.13 4.75
N LYS A 39 -7.51 0.41 5.37
CA LYS A 39 -7.85 1.75 5.86
C LYS A 39 -8.29 1.69 7.32
N ALA A 40 -7.83 2.64 8.12
CA ALA A 40 -8.40 2.95 9.42
C ALA A 40 -9.40 4.11 9.30
N GLU A 41 -10.48 4.09 10.09
CA GLU A 41 -11.48 5.17 10.14
C GLU A 41 -10.87 6.48 10.61
N VAL A 42 -9.88 6.41 11.49
CA VAL A 42 -9.17 7.57 12.05
C VAL A 42 -7.67 7.41 11.86
N ARG A 43 -6.96 8.51 11.91
CA ARG A 43 -5.49 8.53 11.94
C ARG A 43 -5.00 7.84 13.20
N CYS A 44 -4.15 6.82 13.05
CA CYS A 44 -3.70 5.95 14.12
C CYS A 44 -2.22 6.19 14.45
N ALA A 45 -1.85 5.99 15.70
CA ALA A 45 -0.45 5.83 16.06
C ALA A 45 0.12 4.60 15.32
N ALA A 46 1.26 4.78 14.67
CA ALA A 46 1.88 3.76 13.83
C ALA A 46 3.39 3.72 14.05
N ALA A 47 3.96 2.53 13.92
CA ALA A 47 5.39 2.31 14.00
C ALA A 47 5.80 1.24 13.00
N GLY A 48 6.99 1.38 12.43
CA GLY A 48 7.56 0.44 11.46
C GLY A 48 8.92 -0.07 11.90
N VAL A 49 9.18 -1.34 11.60
CA VAL A 49 10.52 -1.94 11.66
C VAL A 49 10.94 -2.33 10.25
N TYR A 50 12.19 -2.10 9.92
CA TYR A 50 12.68 -2.19 8.56
C TYR A 50 13.97 -2.98 8.47
N THR A 51 14.22 -3.57 7.32
CA THR A 51 15.49 -4.23 7.03
C THR A 51 16.69 -3.29 7.20
N THR A 52 17.80 -3.85 7.64
CA THR A 52 19.13 -3.19 7.63
C THR A 52 19.87 -3.38 6.31
N ASN A 53 19.28 -4.11 5.35
CA ASN A 53 19.88 -4.31 4.04
C ASN A 53 20.04 -2.96 3.33
N LYS A 54 21.21 -2.73 2.74
CA LYS A 54 21.50 -1.51 1.96
C LYS A 54 20.68 -1.42 0.68
N VAL A 55 20.33 -2.57 0.10
CA VAL A 55 19.43 -2.65 -1.04
C VAL A 55 18.03 -2.97 -0.53
N CYS A 56 17.18 -1.95 -0.47
CA CYS A 56 15.79 -2.09 -0.04
C CYS A 56 14.84 -1.47 -1.07
N GLY A 57 13.60 -1.92 -1.05
CA GLY A 57 12.56 -1.38 -1.93
C GLY A 57 12.29 0.10 -1.69
N ALA A 58 11.86 0.79 -2.73
CA ALA A 58 11.49 2.20 -2.65
C ALA A 58 10.38 2.48 -1.60
N PRO A 59 9.37 1.59 -1.43
CA PRO A 59 8.36 1.75 -0.38
C PRO A 59 8.96 1.96 1.01
N ILE A 60 10.02 1.23 1.37
CA ILE A 60 10.66 1.38 2.69
C ILE A 60 11.20 2.79 2.93
N LYS A 61 11.69 3.45 1.88
CA LYS A 61 12.18 4.84 2.00
C LYS A 61 11.03 5.81 2.24
N VAL A 62 9.91 5.60 1.56
CA VAL A 62 8.68 6.39 1.72
C VAL A 62 8.08 6.16 3.11
N ASP A 63 7.95 4.89 3.54
CA ASP A 63 7.44 4.55 4.87
C ASP A 63 8.23 5.21 6.00
N ARG A 64 9.55 5.21 5.91
CA ARG A 64 10.41 5.88 6.89
C ARG A 64 10.16 7.38 6.97
N ALA A 65 9.90 8.01 5.82
CA ALA A 65 9.59 9.44 5.75
C ALA A 65 8.18 9.73 6.28
N HIS A 66 7.19 8.94 5.87
CA HIS A 66 5.80 9.12 6.26
C HIS A 66 5.56 8.81 7.75
N LEU A 67 6.23 7.80 8.30
CA LEU A 67 6.14 7.44 9.74
C LEU A 67 7.01 8.30 10.65
N ALA A 68 7.66 9.35 10.14
CA ALA A 68 8.53 10.19 10.97
C ALA A 68 7.77 10.90 12.11
N ASP A 69 6.48 11.14 11.97
CA ASP A 69 5.62 11.71 12.99
C ASP A 69 4.91 10.65 13.87
N GLY A 70 5.08 9.37 13.56
CA GLY A 70 4.50 8.26 14.32
C GLY A 70 3.02 7.98 14.04
N TYR A 71 2.48 8.43 12.90
CA TYR A 71 1.08 8.23 12.53
C TYR A 71 0.90 7.71 11.11
N ALA A 72 -0.22 7.00 10.88
CA ALA A 72 -0.69 6.58 9.56
C ALA A 72 -2.20 6.32 9.59
N GLN A 73 -2.83 6.24 8.41
CA GLN A 73 -4.25 5.94 8.30
C GLN A 73 -4.57 4.88 7.24
N ALA A 74 -3.71 4.65 6.28
CA ALA A 74 -3.91 3.63 5.25
C ALA A 74 -2.61 2.94 4.85
N ILE A 75 -2.74 1.71 4.35
CA ILE A 75 -1.65 0.94 3.73
C ILE A 75 -2.11 0.49 2.36
N VAL A 76 -1.36 0.80 1.32
CA VAL A 76 -1.58 0.30 -0.03
C VAL A 76 -0.53 -0.75 -0.37
N VAL A 77 -0.97 -1.91 -0.82
CA VAL A 77 -0.09 -3.07 -1.09
C VAL A 77 -0.27 -3.50 -2.53
N ASN A 78 0.79 -3.56 -3.30
CA ASN A 78 0.75 -4.19 -4.61
C ASN A 78 1.57 -5.48 -4.68
N SER A 79 1.10 -6.40 -5.52
CA SER A 79 1.78 -7.64 -5.91
C SER A 79 2.12 -7.61 -7.40
N GLY A 80 3.22 -8.27 -7.77
CA GLY A 80 3.68 -8.36 -9.16
C GLY A 80 4.86 -7.47 -9.50
N ASN A 81 5.10 -6.42 -8.74
CA ASN A 81 6.25 -5.53 -8.88
C ASN A 81 6.75 -5.13 -7.49
N ALA A 82 8.04 -5.33 -7.21
CA ALA A 82 8.64 -5.05 -5.91
C ALA A 82 9.01 -3.58 -5.72
N ASN A 83 8.94 -2.77 -6.77
CA ASN A 83 9.41 -1.39 -6.77
C ASN A 83 10.80 -1.23 -6.12
N THR A 84 11.70 -2.11 -6.52
CA THR A 84 13.07 -2.21 -6.00
C THR A 84 14.03 -2.14 -7.17
N CYS A 85 15.12 -1.38 -7.02
CA CYS A 85 16.13 -1.15 -8.07
C CYS A 85 15.54 -0.57 -9.38
N ALA A 86 14.46 0.19 -9.29
CA ALA A 86 13.89 0.95 -10.38
C ALA A 86 14.29 2.43 -10.25
N ALA A 87 14.55 3.10 -11.38
CA ALA A 87 15.07 4.48 -11.40
C ALA A 87 14.15 5.47 -10.67
N ASN A 88 12.84 5.37 -10.91
CA ASN A 88 11.82 6.28 -10.35
C ASN A 88 11.05 5.71 -9.16
N GLY A 89 11.59 4.67 -8.52
CA GLY A 89 10.85 3.87 -7.54
C GLY A 89 10.25 4.68 -6.39
N VAL A 90 10.99 5.64 -5.83
CA VAL A 90 10.50 6.50 -4.74
C VAL A 90 9.39 7.42 -5.23
N ALA A 91 9.58 8.08 -6.38
CA ALA A 91 8.55 8.96 -6.95
C ALA A 91 7.25 8.22 -7.25
N LEU A 92 7.32 6.99 -7.79
CA LEU A 92 6.16 6.15 -8.06
C LEU A 92 5.46 5.66 -6.79
N ALA A 93 6.22 5.38 -5.72
CA ALA A 93 5.64 5.03 -4.43
C ALA A 93 4.91 6.23 -3.80
N GLU A 94 5.48 7.44 -3.87
CA GLU A 94 4.84 8.68 -3.43
C GLU A 94 3.57 8.99 -4.23
N GLU A 95 3.62 8.80 -5.56
CA GLU A 95 2.47 8.98 -6.43
C GLU A 95 1.34 8.01 -6.07
N CYS A 96 1.68 6.74 -5.77
CA CYS A 96 0.71 5.77 -5.27
C CYS A 96 0.05 6.24 -3.97
N CYS A 97 0.82 6.77 -3.02
CA CYS A 97 0.29 7.35 -1.79
C CYS A 97 -0.63 8.55 -2.07
N ALA A 98 -0.27 9.41 -3.01
CA ALA A 98 -1.08 10.57 -3.40
C ALA A 98 -2.42 10.14 -4.02
N LEU A 99 -2.43 9.10 -4.86
CA LEU A 99 -3.66 8.55 -5.45
C LEU A 99 -4.60 8.02 -4.37
N VAL A 100 -4.06 7.26 -3.41
CA VAL A 100 -4.83 6.73 -2.28
C VAL A 100 -5.32 7.86 -1.37
N GLY A 101 -4.46 8.80 -1.04
CA GLY A 101 -4.82 9.97 -0.22
C GLY A 101 -5.98 10.74 -0.81
N LYS A 102 -5.93 11.01 -2.12
CA LYS A 102 -7.02 11.66 -2.87
C LYS A 102 -8.31 10.83 -2.83
N ALA A 103 -8.22 9.53 -3.08
CA ALA A 103 -9.39 8.63 -3.11
C ALA A 103 -10.06 8.48 -1.74
N LEU A 104 -9.29 8.51 -0.66
CA LEU A 104 -9.78 8.40 0.71
C LEU A 104 -10.06 9.74 1.40
N ASN A 105 -9.71 10.86 0.76
CA ASN A 105 -9.73 12.20 1.34
C ASN A 105 -8.92 12.29 2.65
N ILE A 106 -7.70 11.76 2.61
CA ILE A 106 -6.71 11.83 3.70
C ILE A 106 -5.38 12.39 3.18
N ASP A 107 -4.50 12.78 4.09
CA ASP A 107 -3.16 13.22 3.69
C ASP A 107 -2.37 12.05 3.08
N ALA A 108 -1.70 12.27 1.96
CA ALA A 108 -0.82 11.28 1.32
C ALA A 108 0.28 10.78 2.26
N LYS A 109 0.73 11.60 3.20
CA LYS A 109 1.72 11.23 4.22
C LYS A 109 1.21 10.22 5.24
N ASP A 110 -0.10 10.07 5.37
CA ASP A 110 -0.72 9.07 6.22
C ASP A 110 -0.96 7.74 5.50
N VAL A 111 -0.49 7.60 4.25
CA VAL A 111 -0.54 6.38 3.44
C VAL A 111 0.83 5.73 3.39
N LEU A 112 0.89 4.44 3.68
CA LEU A 112 2.11 3.63 3.64
C LEU A 112 2.08 2.70 2.44
N PRO A 113 3.05 2.76 1.52
CA PRO A 113 3.12 1.85 0.39
C PRO A 113 3.85 0.55 0.75
N ALA A 114 3.41 -0.57 0.18
CA ALA A 114 4.11 -1.84 0.23
C ALA A 114 4.07 -2.51 -1.14
N SER A 115 5.20 -3.02 -1.60
CA SER A 115 5.32 -3.62 -2.93
C SER A 115 6.09 -4.94 -2.87
N THR A 116 5.60 -5.92 -3.60
CA THR A 116 6.26 -7.22 -3.74
C THR A 116 6.16 -7.74 -5.17
N GLY A 117 7.18 -8.46 -5.64
CA GLY A 117 7.22 -9.07 -6.97
C GLY A 117 8.54 -8.88 -7.68
N VAL A 118 8.47 -8.55 -8.97
CA VAL A 118 9.65 -8.40 -9.84
C VAL A 118 10.49 -7.19 -9.46
N ILE A 119 11.81 -7.36 -9.44
CA ILE A 119 12.81 -6.34 -9.14
C ILE A 119 13.35 -5.75 -10.44
N GLY A 120 13.72 -4.47 -10.44
CA GLY A 120 14.39 -3.80 -11.56
C GLY A 120 13.45 -3.33 -12.68
N VAL A 121 12.13 -3.42 -12.46
CA VAL A 121 11.10 -2.95 -13.40
C VAL A 121 10.31 -1.83 -12.73
N GLU A 122 10.00 -0.77 -13.46
CA GLU A 122 9.18 0.33 -12.95
C GLU A 122 7.75 -0.13 -12.63
N LEU A 123 7.21 0.39 -11.53
CA LEU A 123 5.82 0.14 -11.14
C LEU A 123 4.87 0.76 -12.17
N ASN A 124 3.89 -0.03 -12.64
CA ASN A 124 2.87 0.48 -13.54
C ASN A 124 1.82 1.31 -12.78
N ILE A 125 2.19 2.56 -12.47
CA ILE A 125 1.32 3.50 -11.76
C ILE A 125 0.04 3.83 -12.53
N LYS A 126 0.08 3.77 -13.87
CA LYS A 126 -1.10 4.05 -14.71
C LYS A 126 -2.20 3.01 -14.51
N ALA A 127 -1.85 1.75 -14.24
CA ALA A 127 -2.84 0.73 -13.90
C ALA A 127 -3.55 1.04 -12.58
N ILE A 128 -2.81 1.51 -11.59
CA ILE A 128 -3.35 1.94 -10.29
C ILE A 128 -4.24 3.18 -10.48
N GLN A 129 -3.77 4.19 -11.22
CA GLN A 129 -4.52 5.40 -11.54
C GLN A 129 -5.85 5.07 -12.23
N ALA A 130 -5.82 4.24 -13.28
CA ALA A 130 -7.00 3.85 -14.02
C ALA A 130 -8.05 3.14 -13.16
N LEU A 131 -7.61 2.34 -12.18
CA LEU A 131 -8.51 1.71 -11.22
C LEU A 131 -9.24 2.76 -10.36
N TYR A 132 -8.49 3.72 -9.80
CA TYR A 132 -9.07 4.77 -8.96
C TYR A 132 -10.01 5.69 -9.74
N ASP A 133 -9.68 6.00 -11.00
CA ASP A 133 -10.52 6.83 -11.86
C ASP A 133 -11.82 6.11 -12.27
N ALA A 134 -11.76 4.79 -12.45
CA ALA A 134 -12.91 4.00 -12.94
C ALA A 134 -13.89 3.56 -11.84
N LYS A 135 -13.40 3.24 -10.65
CA LYS A 135 -14.20 2.54 -9.63
C LYS A 135 -14.28 3.23 -8.28
N GLY A 136 -13.42 4.23 -8.04
CA GLY A 136 -13.20 4.69 -6.67
C GLY A 136 -12.68 3.56 -5.77
N VAL A 137 -12.64 3.79 -4.48
CA VAL A 137 -12.29 2.75 -3.50
C VAL A 137 -13.57 2.30 -2.81
N ASN A 138 -14.06 1.14 -3.19
CA ASN A 138 -15.16 0.50 -2.49
C ASN A 138 -14.60 -0.47 -1.45
N PHE A 139 -14.98 -0.27 -0.18
CA PHE A 139 -14.57 -1.07 0.97
C PHE A 139 -15.68 -2.01 1.47
N ASP A 140 -16.67 -2.24 0.69
CA ASP A 140 -17.78 -3.13 1.04
C ASP A 140 -17.40 -4.61 0.99
#